data_62e9d3227f4cb051b3c513523831ef1d
#
_entry.id   62e9d3227f4cb051b3c513523831ef1d
#
_cell.length_a   1.000
_cell.length_b   1.000
_cell.length_c   1.000
_cell.angle_alpha   90.00
_cell.angle_beta   90.00
_cell.angle_gamma   90.00
#
_symmetry.space_group_name_H-M   'P 1'
#
loop_
_entity.id
_entity.type
_entity.pdbx_description
1 polymer ?
#
loop_
_entity_poly.entity_id
_entity_poly.type
_entity_poly.pdbx_seq_one_letter_code
_entity_poly.pdbx_strand_id
1 'polypeptide(L)'
;MPAFKKAYKKLPRSHQLMVNDVIKAIIQNPEIGDEKRGDLSGVYIYKFKIHHQEFLLAYEWDSMQRLLLALGVHENFYRDLKRR
;
A
#
# COMPACT_ATOMS: atom_id res chain seq x y z
N MET A 1 7.54 0.53 8.27
CA MET A 1 6.88 -0.64 8.86
C MET A 1 7.45 -1.92 8.27
N PRO A 2 7.72 -2.91 9.10
CA PRO A 2 8.33 -4.15 8.61
C PRO A 2 7.51 -4.86 7.53
N ALA A 3 6.19 -4.84 7.63
CA ALA A 3 5.34 -5.54 6.66
C ALA A 3 5.51 -4.98 5.24
N PHE A 4 5.53 -3.66 5.10
CA PHE A 4 5.73 -3.06 3.78
C PHE A 4 7.12 -3.35 3.25
N LYS A 5 8.14 -3.15 4.06
CA LYS A 5 9.52 -3.36 3.63
C LYS A 5 9.77 -4.80 3.18
N LYS A 6 9.25 -5.77 3.94
CA LYS A 6 9.39 -7.18 3.59
C LYS A 6 8.77 -7.48 2.23
N ALA A 7 7.54 -7.04 2.03
CA ALA A 7 6.85 -7.29 0.77
C ALA A 7 7.57 -6.62 -0.41
N TYR A 8 8.01 -5.38 -0.22
CA TYR A 8 8.71 -4.63 -1.25
C TYR A 8 10.01 -5.34 -1.66
N LYS A 9 10.78 -5.78 -0.68
CA LYS A 9 12.07 -6.42 -0.97
C LYS A 9 11.93 -7.73 -1.72
N LYS A 10 10.80 -8.41 -1.59
CA LYS A 10 10.55 -9.67 -2.28
C LYS A 10 10.15 -9.49 -3.74
N LEU A 11 9.83 -8.28 -4.15
CA LEU A 11 9.38 -8.02 -5.52
C LEU A 11 10.58 -7.99 -6.48
N PRO A 12 10.38 -8.46 -7.73
CA PRO A 12 11.36 -8.24 -8.79
C PRO A 12 11.61 -6.75 -9.00
N ARG A 13 12.77 -6.40 -9.52
CA ARG A 13 13.15 -5.00 -9.73
C ARG A 13 12.13 -4.23 -10.53
N SER A 14 11.59 -4.83 -11.61
CA SER A 14 10.61 -4.15 -12.44
C SER A 14 9.34 -3.80 -11.67
N HIS A 15 8.91 -4.69 -10.77
CA HIS A 15 7.75 -4.43 -9.92
C HIS A 15 8.05 -3.35 -8.89
N GLN A 16 9.25 -3.35 -8.33
CA GLN A 16 9.65 -2.31 -7.38
C GLN A 16 9.58 -0.92 -8.01
N LEU A 17 9.99 -0.81 -9.27
CA LEU A 17 9.92 0.47 -9.97
C LEU A 17 8.47 0.95 -10.12
N MET A 18 7.56 0.06 -10.40
CA MET A 18 6.14 0.41 -10.49
C MET A 18 5.59 0.83 -9.13
N VAL A 19 5.98 0.14 -8.06
CA VAL A 19 5.58 0.53 -6.70
C VAL A 19 6.15 1.89 -6.34
N ASN A 20 7.38 2.18 -6.76
CA ASN A 20 7.97 3.50 -6.52
C ASN A 20 7.13 4.62 -7.14
N ASP A 21 6.60 4.40 -8.34
CA ASP A 21 5.72 5.39 -8.99
C ASP A 21 4.44 5.58 -8.21
N VAL A 22 3.87 4.50 -7.68
CA VAL A 22 2.67 4.56 -6.84
C VAL A 22 2.96 5.35 -5.56
N ILE A 23 4.11 5.12 -4.94
CA ILE A 23 4.50 5.83 -3.73
C ILE A 23 4.62 7.33 -4.02
N LYS A 24 5.23 7.70 -5.14
CA LYS A 24 5.33 9.11 -5.52
C LYS A 24 3.97 9.76 -5.68
N ALA A 25 3.02 9.05 -6.29
CA ALA A 25 1.67 9.57 -6.45
C ALA A 25 1.00 9.78 -5.10
N ILE A 26 1.19 8.85 -4.15
CA ILE A 26 0.64 8.97 -2.81
C ILE A 26 1.26 10.15 -2.07
N ILE A 27 2.56 10.37 -2.21
CA ILE A 27 3.24 11.49 -1.57
C ILE A 27 2.66 12.81 -2.05
N GLN A 28 2.42 12.92 -3.35
CA GLN A 28 1.89 14.16 -3.93
C GLN A 28 0.42 14.37 -3.62
N ASN A 29 -0.37 13.29 -3.55
CA ASN A 29 -1.79 13.39 -3.27
C ASN A 29 -2.25 12.18 -2.47
N PRO A 30 -2.15 12.24 -1.13
CA PRO A 30 -2.46 11.09 -0.30
C PRO A 30 -3.94 10.71 -0.29
N GLU A 31 -4.81 11.53 -0.86
CA GLU A 31 -6.23 11.23 -0.93
C GLU A 31 -6.60 10.30 -2.09
N ILE A 32 -5.63 9.88 -2.91
CA ILE A 32 -5.94 9.04 -4.08
C ILE A 32 -6.39 7.64 -3.71
N GLY A 33 -6.02 7.14 -2.53
CA GLY A 33 -6.49 5.84 -2.06
C GLY A 33 -7.89 5.94 -1.45
N ASP A 34 -8.50 4.78 -1.24
CA ASP A 34 -9.81 4.69 -0.60
C ASP A 34 -9.65 4.57 0.90
N GLU A 35 -10.25 5.50 1.63
CA GLU A 35 -10.23 5.42 3.09
C GLU A 35 -11.13 4.29 3.56
N LYS A 36 -10.62 3.46 4.47
CA LYS A 36 -11.37 2.37 5.04
C LYS A 36 -12.01 2.80 6.35
N ARG A 37 -13.07 2.07 6.74
CA ARG A 37 -13.83 2.36 7.95
C ARG A 37 -13.86 1.12 8.83
N GLY A 38 -14.35 1.29 10.06
CA GLY A 38 -14.40 0.19 11.02
C GLY A 38 -13.03 -0.15 11.55
N ASP A 39 -12.65 -1.42 11.51
CA ASP A 39 -11.38 -1.90 12.07
C ASP A 39 -10.16 -1.22 11.45
N LEU A 40 -10.30 -0.75 10.21
CA LEU A 40 -9.19 -0.14 9.48
C LEU A 40 -9.38 1.37 9.34
N SER A 41 -10.10 1.98 10.26
CA SER A 41 -10.35 3.42 10.24
C SER A 41 -9.03 4.20 10.19
N GLY A 42 -8.97 5.18 9.29
CA GLY A 42 -7.76 5.97 9.09
C GLY A 42 -6.77 5.37 8.12
N VAL A 43 -7.00 4.15 7.66
CA VAL A 43 -6.13 3.48 6.70
C VAL A 43 -6.68 3.71 5.30
N TYR A 44 -5.81 4.09 4.38
CA TYR A 44 -6.14 4.27 2.97
C TYR A 44 -5.57 3.11 2.18
N ILE A 45 -6.32 2.62 1.21
CA ILE A 45 -5.90 1.52 0.33
C ILE A 45 -5.88 2.01 -1.10
N TYR A 46 -4.74 1.88 -1.76
CA TYR A 46 -4.60 2.21 -3.18
C TYR A 46 -4.43 0.92 -3.97
N LYS A 47 -5.32 0.69 -4.94
CA LYS A 47 -5.28 -0.50 -5.81
C LYS A 47 -4.57 -0.16 -7.10
N PHE A 48 -3.70 -1.05 -7.54
CA PHE A 48 -3.01 -0.89 -8.83
C PHE A 48 -2.66 -2.26 -9.38
N LYS A 49 -2.34 -2.30 -10.67
CA LYS A 49 -2.03 -3.56 -11.34
C LYS A 49 -0.57 -3.58 -11.80
N ILE A 50 0.04 -4.74 -11.64
CA ILE A 50 1.35 -5.03 -12.21
C ILE A 50 1.17 -6.32 -13.01
N HIS A 51 1.31 -6.24 -14.33
CA HIS A 51 1.18 -7.40 -15.23
C HIS A 51 -0.08 -8.21 -14.96
N HIS A 52 -1.24 -7.54 -14.95
CA HIS A 52 -2.55 -8.15 -14.77
C HIS A 52 -2.87 -8.63 -13.37
N GLN A 53 -1.93 -8.52 -12.44
CA GLN A 53 -2.19 -8.89 -11.06
C GLN A 53 -2.50 -7.65 -10.23
N GLU A 54 -3.60 -7.68 -9.48
CA GLU A 54 -3.99 -6.56 -8.65
C GLU A 54 -3.20 -6.56 -7.33
N PHE A 55 -2.57 -5.42 -7.06
CA PHE A 55 -1.87 -5.18 -5.81
C PHE A 55 -2.59 -4.12 -5.01
N LEU A 56 -2.42 -4.20 -3.69
CA LEU A 56 -2.96 -3.21 -2.77
C LEU A 56 -1.83 -2.65 -1.93
N LEU A 57 -1.86 -1.33 -1.72
CA LEU A 57 -0.90 -0.67 -0.85
C LEU A 57 -1.68 0.07 0.23
N ALA A 58 -1.44 -0.27 1.49
CA ALA A 58 -2.08 0.38 2.62
C ALA A 58 -1.18 1.45 3.21
N TYR A 59 -1.75 2.59 3.53
CA TYR A 59 -0.98 3.67 4.12
C TYR A 59 -1.86 4.54 5.00
N GLU A 60 -1.20 5.28 5.90
CA GLU A 60 -1.81 6.35 6.68
C GLU A 60 -1.09 7.65 6.34
N TRP A 61 -1.76 8.78 6.53
CA TRP A 61 -1.10 10.04 6.23
C TRP A 61 -1.68 11.16 7.09
N ASP A 62 -0.87 12.20 7.26
CA ASP A 62 -1.31 13.47 7.81
C ASP A 62 -0.54 14.58 7.09
N SER A 63 -0.65 15.81 7.58
CA SER A 63 -0.02 16.95 6.90
C SER A 63 1.51 16.87 6.90
N MET A 64 2.10 16.04 7.77
CA MET A 64 3.54 15.99 7.95
C MET A 64 4.19 14.76 7.38
N GLN A 65 3.46 13.66 7.22
CA GLN A 65 4.09 12.41 6.84
C GLN A 65 3.15 11.46 6.12
N ARG A 66 3.76 10.47 5.47
CA ARG A 66 3.09 9.35 4.83
C ARG A 66 3.67 8.07 5.42
N LEU A 67 2.83 7.22 5.99
CA LEU A 67 3.28 5.98 6.62
C LEU A 67 2.79 4.80 5.80
N LEU A 68 3.71 4.07 5.17
CA LEU A 68 3.39 2.90 4.36
C LEU A 68 3.28 1.69 5.28
N LEU A 69 2.11 1.05 5.28
CA LEU A 69 1.81 0.00 6.23
C LEU A 69 1.98 -1.40 5.67
N ALA A 70 1.46 -1.65 4.47
CA ALA A 70 1.46 -2.99 3.91
C ALA A 70 1.35 -2.94 2.39
N LEU A 71 1.84 -4.00 1.75
CA LEU A 71 1.81 -4.15 0.29
C LEU A 71 1.59 -5.62 -0.03
N GLY A 72 0.67 -5.93 -0.92
CA GLY A 72 0.45 -7.33 -1.28
C GLY A 72 -0.64 -7.48 -2.31
N VAL A 73 -0.88 -8.75 -2.69
CA VAL A 73 -1.95 -9.09 -3.61
C VAL A 73 -3.27 -9.19 -2.85
N HIS A 74 -4.36 -9.02 -3.59
CA HIS A 74 -5.69 -8.90 -3.00
C HIS A 74 -6.07 -10.06 -2.09
N GLU A 75 -5.74 -11.29 -2.46
CA GLU A 75 -6.26 -12.48 -1.78
C GLU A 75 -6.02 -12.51 -0.28
N ASN A 76 -4.82 -12.14 0.16
CA ASN A 76 -4.44 -12.26 1.56
C ASN A 76 -4.25 -10.91 2.25
N PHE A 77 -4.39 -9.83 1.50
CA PHE A 77 -3.95 -8.53 1.95
C PHE A 77 -4.66 -8.07 3.22
N TYR A 78 -5.98 -8.14 3.23
CA TYR A 78 -6.75 -7.63 4.35
C TYR A 78 -6.55 -8.46 5.61
N ARG A 79 -6.41 -9.76 5.46
CA ARG A 79 -6.14 -10.63 6.59
C ARG A 79 -4.81 -10.29 7.23
N ASP A 80 -3.77 -10.12 6.42
CA ASP A 80 -2.43 -9.80 6.91
C ASP A 80 -2.42 -8.41 7.56
N LEU A 81 -3.12 -7.46 6.98
CA LEU A 81 -3.21 -6.12 7.51
C LEU A 81 -3.86 -6.09 8.89
N LYS A 82 -4.90 -6.87 9.08
CA LYS A 82 -5.60 -6.92 10.36
C LYS A 82 -4.78 -7.56 11.48
N ARG A 83 -3.76 -8.33 11.12
CA ARG A 83 -2.90 -8.98 12.09
C ARG A 83 -1.79 -8.09 12.65
N ARG A 84 -1.70 -6.90 12.18
CA ARG A 84 -0.64 -5.98 12.61
C ARG A 84 -0.63 -5.80 14.11
#